data_6e2b96b515d75287bfad330010e708ba
#
_entry.id   6e2b96b515d75287bfad330010e708ba
#
_cell.length_a   1.000
_cell.length_b   1.000
_cell.length_c   1.000
_cell.angle_alpha   90.00
_cell.angle_beta   90.00
_cell.angle_gamma   90.00
#
_symmetry.space_group_name_H-M   'P 1'
#
loop_
_entity.id
_entity.type
_entity.pdbx_description
1 polymer ?
#
loop_
_entity_poly.entity_id
_entity_poly.type
_entity_poly.pdbx_seq_one_letter_code
_entity_poly.pdbx_strand_id
1 'polypeptide(L)'
;IINEDVLKIDLNSLIEKEKKENEIQNVKIVANLPYYITTPIIMKLLEENLDIESITVMIQKEVADRLIEIPSGKNTGAITYTVFCYCEPEKIREVENTSFVPMPEVTSEVISLKLRKEPAVKVENKKVFFNIIKSAFMQRRKTLINALVNTGVFASKEEGAKLLKILNLKEDIRAEKLTIEDFARISNYFCDNIKKEK
;
A
#
# COMPACT_ATOMS: atom_id res chain seq x y z
N ILE A 1 8.14 -3.68 28.06
CA ILE A 1 8.91 -3.06 26.97
C ILE A 1 9.56 -4.20 26.18
N ILE A 2 9.42 -4.18 24.86
CA ILE A 2 10.04 -5.13 23.93
C ILE A 2 11.13 -4.37 23.19
N ASN A 3 12.39 -4.83 23.29
CA ASN A 3 13.54 -4.22 22.62
C ASN A 3 13.95 -5.08 21.42
N GLU A 4 13.19 -4.98 20.33
CA GLU A 4 13.39 -5.73 19.10
C GLU A 4 13.13 -4.87 17.87
N ASP A 5 13.63 -5.34 16.71
CA ASP A 5 13.35 -4.74 15.41
C ASP A 5 11.90 -5.03 15.01
N VAL A 6 11.09 -3.99 14.87
CA VAL A 6 9.67 -4.11 14.50
C VAL A 6 9.45 -4.86 13.19
N LEU A 7 10.42 -4.84 12.27
CA LEU A 7 10.33 -5.58 11.01
C LEU A 7 10.51 -7.10 11.18
N LYS A 8 11.06 -7.55 12.32
CA LYS A 8 11.34 -8.97 12.59
C LYS A 8 10.38 -9.61 13.59
N ILE A 9 9.73 -8.79 14.42
CA ILE A 9 8.82 -9.27 15.45
C ILE A 9 7.52 -9.82 14.82
N ASP A 10 6.98 -10.90 15.37
CA ASP A 10 5.66 -11.42 15.07
C ASP A 10 4.59 -10.62 15.82
N LEU A 11 4.06 -9.59 15.13
CA LEU A 11 3.05 -8.70 15.70
C LEU A 11 1.69 -9.41 15.89
N ASN A 12 1.35 -10.40 15.06
CA ASN A 12 0.10 -11.14 15.22
C ASN A 12 0.10 -11.90 16.55
N SER A 13 1.13 -12.72 16.79
CA SER A 13 1.27 -13.47 18.03
C SER A 13 1.31 -12.57 19.25
N LEU A 14 1.97 -11.41 19.16
CA LEU A 14 2.03 -10.43 20.24
C LEU A 14 0.65 -9.85 20.56
N ILE A 15 -0.09 -9.39 19.52
CA ILE A 15 -1.42 -8.80 19.68
C ILE A 15 -2.40 -9.83 20.23
N GLU A 16 -2.40 -11.07 19.70
CA GLU A 16 -3.27 -12.15 20.19
C GLU A 16 -3.02 -12.48 21.66
N LYS A 17 -1.75 -12.56 22.05
CA LYS A 17 -1.35 -12.79 23.44
C LYS A 17 -1.86 -11.68 24.36
N GLU A 18 -1.57 -10.41 24.03
CA GLU A 18 -1.98 -9.25 24.83
C GLU A 18 -3.52 -9.14 24.92
N LYS A 19 -4.25 -9.39 23.83
CA LYS A 19 -5.71 -9.42 23.84
C LYS A 19 -6.26 -10.46 24.79
N LYS A 20 -5.67 -11.66 24.79
CA LYS A 20 -6.13 -12.77 25.63
C LYS A 20 -5.80 -12.58 27.11
N GLU A 21 -4.57 -12.13 27.42
CA GLU A 21 -4.09 -11.99 28.80
C GLU A 21 -4.72 -10.80 29.54
N ASN A 22 -5.06 -9.73 28.78
CA ASN A 22 -5.54 -8.46 29.35
C ASN A 22 -7.00 -8.14 28.97
N GLU A 23 -7.74 -9.08 28.36
CA GLU A 23 -9.13 -8.92 27.92
C GLU A 23 -9.36 -7.67 27.01
N ILE A 24 -8.35 -7.34 26.17
CA ILE A 24 -8.36 -6.17 25.31
C ILE A 24 -9.21 -6.46 24.06
N GLN A 25 -10.18 -5.59 23.79
CA GLN A 25 -11.01 -5.70 22.57
C GLN A 25 -10.40 -4.97 21.38
N ASN A 26 -9.92 -3.75 21.57
CA ASN A 26 -9.43 -2.88 20.51
C ASN A 26 -7.97 -2.57 20.67
N VAL A 27 -7.18 -2.76 19.63
CA VAL A 27 -5.76 -2.41 19.58
C VAL A 27 -5.53 -1.31 18.55
N LYS A 28 -4.71 -0.34 18.91
CA LYS A 28 -4.25 0.75 18.03
C LYS A 28 -2.75 0.82 18.03
N ILE A 29 -2.17 1.12 16.88
CA ILE A 29 -0.72 1.35 16.77
C ILE A 29 -0.49 2.85 16.74
N VAL A 30 0.40 3.34 17.59
CA VAL A 30 0.85 4.74 17.60
C VAL A 30 2.37 4.74 17.55
N ALA A 31 2.96 5.41 16.55
CA ALA A 31 4.40 5.41 16.40
C ALA A 31 4.96 6.72 15.81
N ASN A 32 6.11 7.15 16.33
CA ASN A 32 7.00 8.08 15.65
C ASN A 32 8.01 7.26 14.84
N LEU A 33 7.87 7.22 13.52
CA LEU A 33 8.67 6.34 12.66
C LEU A 33 9.95 7.02 12.18
N PRO A 34 11.10 6.32 12.20
CA PRO A 34 12.30 6.80 11.54
C PRO A 34 12.05 6.95 10.03
N TYR A 35 12.46 8.07 9.45
CA TYR A 35 12.12 8.41 8.06
C TYR A 35 12.59 7.39 7.03
N TYR A 36 13.79 6.79 7.27
CA TYR A 36 14.41 5.87 6.32
C TYR A 36 13.74 4.48 6.23
N ILE A 37 12.89 4.11 7.21
CA ILE A 37 12.17 2.82 7.24
C ILE A 37 10.65 2.96 7.34
N THR A 38 10.11 4.17 7.18
CA THR A 38 8.67 4.44 7.27
C THR A 38 7.85 3.52 6.35
N THR A 39 8.19 3.48 5.05
CA THR A 39 7.46 2.66 4.06
C THR A 39 7.50 1.17 4.38
N PRO A 40 8.66 0.54 4.66
CA PRO A 40 8.71 -0.86 5.07
C PRO A 40 7.85 -1.19 6.29
N ILE A 41 7.84 -0.33 7.31
CA ILE A 41 7.04 -0.56 8.52
C ILE A 41 5.55 -0.50 8.20
N ILE A 42 5.08 0.54 7.51
CA ILE A 42 3.67 0.68 7.15
C ILE A 42 3.21 -0.50 6.28
N MET A 43 4.02 -0.91 5.30
CA MET A 43 3.69 -2.07 4.46
C MET A 43 3.56 -3.35 5.28
N LYS A 44 4.51 -3.63 6.19
CA LYS A 44 4.41 -4.77 7.11
C LYS A 44 3.11 -4.74 7.91
N LEU A 45 2.76 -3.61 8.53
CA LEU A 45 1.56 -3.46 9.35
C LEU A 45 0.27 -3.70 8.56
N LEU A 46 0.25 -3.36 7.26
CA LEU A 46 -0.92 -3.56 6.40
C LEU A 46 -0.99 -4.96 5.78
N GLU A 47 0.16 -5.58 5.47
CA GLU A 47 0.22 -6.89 4.82
C GLU A 47 -0.01 -8.07 5.78
N GLU A 48 0.30 -7.90 7.07
CA GLU A 48 0.16 -8.95 8.09
C GLU A 48 -1.28 -9.19 8.56
N ASN A 49 -2.27 -8.42 8.07
CA ASN A 49 -3.69 -8.52 8.47
C ASN A 49 -3.87 -8.51 9.98
N LEU A 50 -3.22 -7.58 10.67
CA LEU A 50 -3.27 -7.43 12.12
C LEU A 50 -4.71 -7.12 12.58
N ASP A 51 -5.11 -7.71 13.71
CA ASP A 51 -6.40 -7.39 14.35
C ASP A 51 -6.29 -6.08 15.16
N ILE A 52 -6.24 -4.97 14.43
CA ILE A 52 -6.10 -3.60 14.93
C ILE A 52 -7.16 -2.68 14.33
N GLU A 53 -7.48 -1.60 15.03
CA GLU A 53 -8.46 -0.60 14.60
C GLU A 53 -7.83 0.47 13.69
N SER A 54 -6.64 0.97 14.08
CA SER A 54 -5.98 2.06 13.38
C SER A 54 -4.47 2.08 13.61
N ILE A 55 -3.77 2.74 12.68
CA ILE A 55 -2.35 3.03 12.73
C ILE A 55 -2.20 4.55 12.68
N THR A 56 -1.73 5.17 13.76
CA THR A 56 -1.43 6.60 13.82
C THR A 56 0.07 6.79 13.85
N VAL A 57 0.60 7.50 12.85
CA VAL A 57 2.05 7.65 12.70
C VAL A 57 2.45 9.09 12.42
N MET A 58 3.62 9.48 12.96
CA MET A 58 4.31 10.71 12.57
C MET A 58 5.43 10.35 11.59
N ILE A 59 5.41 10.96 10.41
CA ILE A 59 6.28 10.68 9.28
C ILE A 59 6.62 11.97 8.51
N GLN A 60 7.52 11.90 7.54
CA GLN A 60 7.80 13.04 6.66
C GLN A 60 6.53 13.43 5.89
N LYS A 61 6.29 14.75 5.75
CA LYS A 61 5.12 15.31 5.05
C LYS A 61 4.97 14.78 3.63
N GLU A 62 6.06 14.69 2.85
CA GLU A 62 6.01 14.14 1.48
C GLU A 62 5.51 12.69 1.44
N VAL A 63 5.92 11.88 2.43
CA VAL A 63 5.46 10.49 2.55
C VAL A 63 3.99 10.47 2.96
N ALA A 64 3.60 11.29 3.93
CA ALA A 64 2.20 11.43 4.36
C ALA A 64 1.29 11.82 3.20
N ASP A 65 1.64 12.85 2.44
CA ASP A 65 0.88 13.30 1.26
C ASP A 65 0.67 12.17 0.25
N ARG A 66 1.67 11.29 0.09
CA ARG A 66 1.58 10.12 -0.79
C ARG A 66 0.68 9.01 -0.23
N LEU A 67 0.65 8.83 1.09
CA LEU A 67 -0.18 7.83 1.74
C LEU A 67 -1.67 8.21 1.78
N ILE A 68 -1.96 9.50 1.95
CA ILE A 68 -3.34 10.02 1.99
C ILE A 68 -3.92 10.34 0.61
N GLU A 69 -3.10 10.29 -0.45
CA GLU A 69 -3.52 10.55 -1.83
C GLU A 69 -4.58 9.53 -2.28
N ILE A 70 -5.47 9.97 -3.15
CA ILE A 70 -6.43 9.08 -3.80
C ILE A 70 -5.74 8.39 -4.99
N PRO A 71 -5.97 7.09 -5.23
CA PRO A 71 -5.51 6.40 -6.44
C PRO A 71 -5.82 7.19 -7.72
N SER A 72 -4.88 7.22 -8.67
CA SER A 72 -4.88 8.07 -9.87
C SER A 72 -4.63 9.57 -9.66
N GLY A 73 -4.36 10.01 -8.45
CA GLY A 73 -3.95 11.37 -8.12
C GLY A 73 -2.52 11.71 -8.54
N LYS A 74 -2.12 12.97 -8.30
CA LYS A 74 -0.84 13.52 -8.79
C LYS A 74 0.39 12.84 -8.16
N ASN A 75 0.34 12.53 -6.87
CA ASN A 75 1.47 11.98 -6.10
C ASN A 75 1.38 10.46 -5.89
N THR A 76 0.50 9.79 -6.63
CA THR A 76 0.22 8.36 -6.49
C THR A 76 1.47 7.49 -6.66
N GLY A 77 1.60 6.49 -5.78
CA GLY A 77 2.61 5.45 -5.82
C GLY A 77 2.02 4.10 -5.41
N ALA A 78 2.79 3.02 -5.49
CA ALA A 78 2.29 1.68 -5.10
C ALA A 78 1.71 1.66 -3.69
N ILE A 79 2.36 2.35 -2.74
CA ILE A 79 1.90 2.41 -1.35
C ILE A 79 0.55 3.12 -1.20
N THR A 80 0.24 4.11 -2.06
CA THR A 80 -1.07 4.79 -2.10
C THR A 80 -2.20 3.79 -2.30
N TYR A 81 -2.04 2.87 -3.25
CA TYR A 81 -3.04 1.82 -3.53
C TYR A 81 -3.18 0.83 -2.38
N THR A 82 -2.06 0.47 -1.74
CA THR A 82 -2.08 -0.43 -0.59
C THR A 82 -2.84 0.21 0.58
N VAL A 83 -2.50 1.45 0.91
CA VAL A 83 -3.19 2.20 1.98
C VAL A 83 -4.67 2.36 1.64
N PHE A 84 -5.00 2.83 0.43
CA PHE A 84 -6.38 3.02 0.02
C PHE A 84 -7.21 1.73 0.05
N CYS A 85 -6.58 0.59 -0.30
CA CYS A 85 -7.23 -0.72 -0.26
C CYS A 85 -7.62 -1.12 1.16
N TYR A 86 -6.74 -0.92 2.13
CA TYR A 86 -6.93 -1.41 3.50
C TYR A 86 -7.42 -0.37 4.49
N CYS A 87 -7.23 0.92 4.20
CA CYS A 87 -7.44 1.99 5.16
C CYS A 87 -8.28 3.14 4.61
N GLU A 88 -8.81 3.93 5.55
CA GLU A 88 -9.30 5.29 5.36
C GLU A 88 -8.26 6.23 5.97
N PRO A 89 -7.39 6.83 5.15
CA PRO A 89 -6.35 7.71 5.66
C PRO A 89 -6.92 9.08 6.00
N GLU A 90 -6.46 9.64 7.12
CA GLU A 90 -6.84 10.97 7.61
C GLU A 90 -5.60 11.74 8.05
N LYS A 91 -5.51 13.00 7.66
CA LYS A 91 -4.52 13.94 8.15
C LYS A 91 -4.94 14.47 9.51
N ILE A 92 -4.07 14.30 10.51
CA ILE A 92 -4.34 14.76 11.87
C ILE A 92 -3.70 16.12 12.11
N ARG A 93 -2.38 16.23 11.89
CA ARG A 93 -1.64 17.45 12.23
C ARG A 93 -0.31 17.53 11.51
N GLU A 94 0.02 18.73 11.03
CA GLU A 94 1.37 19.08 10.59
C GLU A 94 2.24 19.44 11.80
N VAL A 95 3.51 19.01 11.76
CA VAL A 95 4.50 19.26 12.83
C VAL A 95 5.72 19.91 12.20
N GLU A 96 5.92 21.18 12.54
CA GLU A 96 7.03 21.97 12.04
C GLU A 96 8.38 21.37 12.46
N ASN A 97 9.38 21.48 11.61
CA ASN A 97 10.72 20.96 11.85
C ASN A 97 11.40 21.59 13.09
N THR A 98 11.01 22.83 13.45
CA THR A 98 11.46 23.52 14.66
C THR A 98 11.07 22.84 15.96
N SER A 99 10.15 21.88 15.93
CA SER A 99 9.69 21.09 17.09
C SER A 99 10.67 19.98 17.48
N PHE A 100 11.77 19.80 16.75
CA PHE A 100 12.70 18.69 16.94
C PHE A 100 14.12 19.14 17.27
N VAL A 101 14.82 18.33 18.07
CA VAL A 101 16.25 18.51 18.35
C VAL A 101 16.97 17.16 18.14
N PRO A 102 17.90 17.06 17.17
CA PRO A 102 18.26 18.08 16.18
C PRO A 102 17.12 18.35 15.20
N MET A 103 17.09 19.57 14.64
CA MET A 103 16.07 20.00 13.69
C MET A 103 16.24 19.26 12.35
N PRO A 104 15.23 18.51 11.86
CA PRO A 104 15.28 17.89 10.54
C PRO A 104 15.12 18.91 9.42
N GLU A 105 15.52 18.55 8.20
CA GLU A 105 15.39 19.41 7.02
C GLU A 105 13.94 19.55 6.53
N VAL A 106 13.05 18.65 6.91
CA VAL A 106 11.69 18.56 6.38
C VAL A 106 10.65 18.59 7.50
N THR A 107 9.50 19.12 7.18
CA THR A 107 8.30 19.10 8.03
C THR A 107 7.77 17.67 8.17
N SER A 108 7.23 17.35 9.33
CA SER A 108 6.55 16.08 9.62
C SER A 108 5.04 16.24 9.57
N GLU A 109 4.35 15.12 9.46
CA GLU A 109 2.92 15.05 9.53
C GLU A 109 2.47 13.83 10.33
N VAL A 110 1.48 14.05 11.18
CA VAL A 110 0.77 12.96 11.86
C VAL A 110 -0.45 12.60 11.03
N ILE A 111 -0.52 11.33 10.64
CA ILE A 111 -1.66 10.76 9.92
C ILE A 111 -2.26 9.59 10.69
N SER A 112 -3.55 9.34 10.49
CA SER A 112 -4.24 8.15 10.98
C SER A 112 -4.70 7.32 9.78
N LEU A 113 -4.40 6.03 9.81
CA LEU A 113 -4.84 5.03 8.86
C LEU A 113 -5.85 4.14 9.57
N LYS A 114 -7.15 4.43 9.43
CA LYS A 114 -8.22 3.62 10.01
C LYS A 114 -8.44 2.40 9.14
N LEU A 115 -8.32 1.18 9.70
CA LEU A 115 -8.49 -0.04 8.93
C LEU A 115 -9.95 -0.22 8.51
N ARG A 116 -10.15 -0.58 7.23
CA ARG A 116 -11.46 -0.94 6.70
C ARG A 116 -11.86 -2.32 7.18
N LYS A 117 -13.14 -2.51 7.45
CA LYS A 117 -13.70 -3.85 7.74
C LYS A 117 -13.60 -4.79 6.53
N GLU A 118 -13.76 -4.22 5.33
CA GLU A 118 -13.59 -4.92 4.06
C GLU A 118 -12.66 -4.09 3.16
N PRO A 119 -11.77 -4.72 2.36
CA PRO A 119 -10.94 -4.01 1.40
C PRO A 119 -11.78 -3.19 0.41
N ALA A 120 -11.25 -2.06 -0.06
CA ALA A 120 -11.95 -1.17 -1.01
C ALA A 120 -12.33 -1.85 -2.33
N VAL A 121 -11.62 -2.91 -2.72
CA VAL A 121 -11.93 -3.72 -3.91
C VAL A 121 -11.83 -5.21 -3.60
N LYS A 122 -12.66 -6.00 -4.29
CA LYS A 122 -12.62 -7.47 -4.21
C LYS A 122 -11.71 -8.02 -5.30
N VAL A 123 -10.71 -8.80 -4.91
CA VAL A 123 -9.75 -9.44 -5.81
C VAL A 123 -9.65 -10.93 -5.48
N GLU A 124 -9.46 -11.75 -6.51
CA GLU A 124 -9.34 -13.20 -6.36
C GLU A 124 -8.06 -13.61 -5.63
N ASN A 125 -6.98 -12.90 -5.89
CA ASN A 125 -5.68 -13.16 -5.28
C ASN A 125 -4.98 -11.86 -4.89
N LYS A 126 -4.94 -11.58 -3.58
CA LYS A 126 -4.29 -10.38 -3.03
C LYS A 126 -2.80 -10.28 -3.41
N LYS A 127 -2.07 -11.40 -3.39
CA LYS A 127 -0.62 -11.40 -3.72
C LYS A 127 -0.39 -11.00 -5.17
N VAL A 128 -1.19 -11.52 -6.10
CA VAL A 128 -1.14 -11.16 -7.53
C VAL A 128 -1.49 -9.68 -7.70
N PHE A 129 -2.56 -9.21 -7.06
CA PHE A 129 -3.00 -7.82 -7.12
C PHE A 129 -1.91 -6.83 -6.70
N PHE A 130 -1.33 -7.01 -5.52
CA PHE A 130 -0.28 -6.11 -5.04
C PHE A 130 1.04 -6.26 -5.80
N ASN A 131 1.35 -7.47 -6.31
CA ASN A 131 2.50 -7.66 -7.18
C ASN A 131 2.35 -6.87 -8.49
N ILE A 132 1.18 -6.88 -9.11
CA ILE A 132 0.88 -6.10 -10.32
C ILE A 132 1.05 -4.61 -10.05
N ILE A 133 0.47 -4.09 -8.97
CA ILE A 133 0.62 -2.68 -8.58
C ILE A 133 2.09 -2.34 -8.36
N LYS A 134 2.81 -3.11 -7.55
CA LYS A 134 4.24 -2.89 -7.28
C LYS A 134 5.06 -2.88 -8.57
N SER A 135 4.86 -3.86 -9.44
CA SER A 135 5.53 -3.98 -10.73
C SER A 135 5.25 -2.81 -11.65
N ALA A 136 4.00 -2.35 -11.73
CA ALA A 136 3.60 -1.20 -12.53
C ALA A 136 4.30 0.11 -12.08
N PHE A 137 4.54 0.27 -10.77
CA PHE A 137 5.20 1.46 -10.22
C PHE A 137 6.73 1.37 -10.15
N MET A 138 7.35 0.22 -10.39
CA MET A 138 8.82 0.11 -10.46
C MET A 138 9.44 0.93 -11.59
N GLN A 139 8.68 1.17 -12.65
CA GLN A 139 9.12 1.94 -13.82
C GLN A 139 8.15 3.09 -14.17
N ARG A 140 7.97 4.04 -13.27
CA ARG A 140 6.98 5.14 -13.35
C ARG A 140 6.94 5.90 -14.69
N ARG A 141 8.08 6.03 -15.39
CA ARG A 141 8.18 6.72 -16.69
C ARG A 141 7.76 5.87 -17.89
N LYS A 142 7.51 4.58 -17.71
CA LYS A 142 7.07 3.65 -18.76
C LYS A 142 5.55 3.53 -18.80
N THR A 143 5.02 3.09 -19.95
CA THR A 143 3.62 2.65 -20.06
C THR A 143 3.40 1.41 -19.19
N LEU A 144 2.15 1.16 -18.80
CA LEU A 144 1.78 0.00 -17.99
C LEU A 144 2.27 -1.31 -18.62
N ILE A 145 2.02 -1.51 -19.93
CA ILE A 145 2.46 -2.70 -20.66
C ILE A 145 3.97 -2.88 -20.52
N ASN A 146 4.76 -1.85 -20.82
CA ASN A 146 6.21 -1.95 -20.74
C ASN A 146 6.70 -2.23 -19.31
N ALA A 147 6.08 -1.63 -18.30
CA ALA A 147 6.44 -1.88 -16.89
C ALA A 147 6.17 -3.34 -16.50
N LEU A 148 5.00 -3.88 -16.85
CA LEU A 148 4.58 -5.23 -16.50
C LEU A 148 5.32 -6.32 -17.29
N VAL A 149 5.67 -6.07 -18.56
CA VAL A 149 6.55 -6.97 -19.34
C VAL A 149 7.96 -7.00 -18.76
N ASN A 150 8.54 -5.83 -18.48
CA ASN A 150 9.90 -5.74 -17.93
C ASN A 150 10.06 -6.37 -16.54
N THR A 151 8.98 -6.47 -15.79
CA THR A 151 8.95 -7.12 -14.46
C THR A 151 8.49 -8.58 -14.52
N GLY A 152 8.23 -9.12 -15.71
CA GLY A 152 7.84 -10.51 -15.92
C GLY A 152 6.40 -10.84 -15.52
N VAL A 153 5.54 -9.83 -15.32
CA VAL A 153 4.11 -10.03 -15.04
C VAL A 153 3.38 -10.42 -16.32
N PHE A 154 3.67 -9.74 -17.45
CA PHE A 154 3.21 -10.14 -18.77
C PHE A 154 4.33 -10.86 -19.52
N ALA A 155 3.99 -11.91 -20.24
CA ALA A 155 4.95 -12.63 -21.07
C ALA A 155 5.34 -11.82 -22.32
N SER A 156 4.42 -11.01 -22.86
CA SER A 156 4.67 -10.19 -24.05
C SER A 156 3.85 -8.89 -24.06
N LYS A 157 4.23 -7.97 -24.97
CA LYS A 157 3.46 -6.72 -25.17
C LYS A 157 2.11 -6.99 -25.81
N GLU A 158 2.01 -8.00 -26.66
CA GLU A 158 0.78 -8.43 -27.31
C GLU A 158 -0.26 -8.92 -26.29
N GLU A 159 0.18 -9.66 -25.28
CA GLU A 159 -0.66 -10.07 -24.14
C GLU A 159 -1.20 -8.84 -23.40
N GLY A 160 -0.32 -7.91 -23.05
CA GLY A 160 -0.69 -6.65 -22.39
C GLY A 160 -1.67 -5.82 -23.21
N ALA A 161 -1.44 -5.67 -24.52
CA ALA A 161 -2.32 -4.91 -25.41
C ALA A 161 -3.71 -5.55 -25.52
N LYS A 162 -3.79 -6.88 -25.64
CA LYS A 162 -5.07 -7.60 -25.62
C LYS A 162 -5.84 -7.35 -24.35
N LEU A 163 -5.17 -7.45 -23.19
CA LEU A 163 -5.80 -7.20 -21.90
C LEU A 163 -6.34 -5.77 -21.79
N LEU A 164 -5.53 -4.76 -22.11
CA LEU A 164 -5.97 -3.37 -22.02
C LEU A 164 -7.16 -3.08 -22.94
N LYS A 165 -7.18 -3.66 -24.14
CA LYS A 165 -8.31 -3.57 -25.07
C LYS A 165 -9.59 -4.19 -24.49
N ILE A 166 -9.51 -5.37 -23.87
CA ILE A 166 -10.64 -6.04 -23.19
C ILE A 166 -11.20 -5.16 -22.06
N LEU A 167 -10.31 -4.49 -21.33
CA LEU A 167 -10.68 -3.64 -20.20
C LEU A 167 -11.06 -2.20 -20.62
N ASN A 168 -11.06 -1.87 -21.90
CA ASN A 168 -11.28 -0.52 -22.44
C ASN A 168 -10.29 0.51 -21.89
N LEU A 169 -9.04 0.12 -21.67
CA LEU A 169 -7.95 0.99 -21.26
C LEU A 169 -7.06 1.34 -22.45
N LYS A 170 -6.47 2.55 -22.42
CA LYS A 170 -5.54 2.99 -23.46
C LYS A 170 -4.23 2.20 -23.42
N GLU A 171 -3.66 1.84 -24.55
CA GLU A 171 -2.39 1.09 -24.63
C GLU A 171 -1.19 1.86 -24.07
N ASP A 172 -1.22 3.21 -24.16
CA ASP A 172 -0.18 4.10 -23.66
C ASP A 172 -0.36 4.51 -22.21
N ILE A 173 -1.38 3.97 -21.51
CA ILE A 173 -1.69 4.33 -20.12
C ILE A 173 -0.51 4.02 -19.20
N ARG A 174 -0.30 4.89 -18.21
CA ARG A 174 0.69 4.69 -17.14
C ARG A 174 0.00 4.29 -15.85
N ALA A 175 0.74 3.59 -14.97
CA ALA A 175 0.24 3.12 -13.69
C ALA A 175 -0.47 4.21 -12.86
N GLU A 176 0.07 5.41 -12.84
CA GLU A 176 -0.45 6.56 -12.08
C GLU A 176 -1.82 7.08 -12.56
N LYS A 177 -2.31 6.62 -13.69
CA LYS A 177 -3.62 7.01 -14.25
C LYS A 177 -4.70 5.96 -14.04
N LEU A 178 -4.34 4.82 -13.47
CA LEU A 178 -5.29 3.75 -13.18
C LEU A 178 -5.97 3.99 -11.84
N THR A 179 -7.24 3.62 -11.75
CA THR A 179 -7.96 3.53 -10.48
C THR A 179 -7.63 2.21 -9.78
N ILE A 180 -8.04 2.06 -8.53
CA ILE A 180 -7.86 0.80 -7.80
C ILE A 180 -8.72 -0.32 -8.43
N GLU A 181 -9.89 0.04 -8.95
CA GLU A 181 -10.79 -0.86 -9.68
C GLU A 181 -10.17 -1.35 -10.97
N ASP A 182 -9.44 -0.50 -11.71
CA ASP A 182 -8.72 -0.92 -12.92
C ASP A 182 -7.66 -1.96 -12.58
N PHE A 183 -6.88 -1.75 -11.51
CA PHE A 183 -5.91 -2.74 -11.04
C PHE A 183 -6.58 -4.04 -10.59
N ALA A 184 -7.73 -3.97 -9.93
CA ALA A 184 -8.49 -5.15 -9.54
C ALA A 184 -8.97 -5.94 -10.76
N ARG A 185 -9.50 -5.26 -11.80
CA ARG A 185 -9.92 -5.89 -13.06
C ARG A 185 -8.75 -6.55 -13.79
N ILE A 186 -7.59 -5.87 -13.84
CA ILE A 186 -6.35 -6.43 -14.42
C ILE A 186 -5.95 -7.68 -13.66
N SER A 187 -5.93 -7.64 -12.33
CA SER A 187 -5.54 -8.75 -11.48
C SER A 187 -6.48 -9.96 -11.62
N ASN A 188 -7.78 -9.74 -11.60
CA ASN A 188 -8.77 -10.82 -11.71
C ASN A 188 -8.69 -11.48 -13.09
N TYR A 189 -8.59 -10.70 -14.17
CA TYR A 189 -8.38 -11.26 -15.51
C TYR A 189 -7.11 -12.13 -15.59
N PHE A 190 -6.03 -11.69 -14.95
CA PHE A 190 -4.77 -12.43 -14.91
C PHE A 190 -4.92 -13.77 -14.17
N CYS A 191 -5.63 -13.78 -13.04
CA CYS A 191 -5.92 -14.99 -12.28
C CYS A 191 -6.77 -15.99 -13.07
N ASP A 192 -7.79 -15.51 -13.81
CA ASP A 192 -8.68 -16.35 -14.62
C ASP A 192 -7.96 -17.04 -15.78
N ASN A 193 -6.98 -16.36 -16.41
CA ASN A 193 -6.22 -16.96 -17.50
C ASN A 193 -5.19 -17.99 -17.04
N ILE A 194 -4.53 -17.78 -15.89
CA ILE A 194 -3.65 -18.80 -15.29
C ILE A 194 -4.42 -20.11 -14.96
N LYS A 195 -5.71 -19.98 -14.59
CA LYS A 195 -6.56 -21.16 -14.31
C LYS A 195 -6.95 -21.94 -15.59
N LYS A 196 -6.97 -21.29 -16.75
CA LYS A 196 -7.36 -21.90 -18.04
C LYS A 196 -6.20 -22.61 -18.73
N GLU A 197 -4.96 -22.28 -18.37
CA GLU A 197 -3.74 -22.90 -18.92
C GLU A 197 -3.25 -24.11 -18.10
N LYS A 198 -3.92 -24.44 -16.99
CA LYS A 198 -3.71 -25.64 -16.18
C LYS A 198 -4.85 -26.65 -16.40
#